data_5e28d48dd30da89d9c5024059d546e6b
#
_entry.id   5e28d48dd30da89d9c5024059d546e6b
#
_cell.length_a   1.000
_cell.length_b   1.000
_cell.length_c   1.000
_cell.angle_alpha   90.00
_cell.angle_beta   90.00
_cell.angle_gamma   90.00
#
_symmetry.space_group_name_H-M   'P 1'
#
loop_
_entity.id
_entity.type
_entity.pdbx_description
1 polymer ?
#
loop_
_entity_poly.entity_id
_entity_poly.type
_entity_poly.pdbx_seq_one_letter_code
_entity_poly.pdbx_strand_id
1 'polypeptide(L)'
;RFEQRQPEKVAAEIRYFRRTLGPEQIAFYDDALLINKDRHLIKILEVLVGSKEKWRFHTPNGLHPREFDRELARWLKISGFESLFLSLETSDTNLLAETGAKVSPADLERALAYLEEAGYGRSQISVYLLVGLPGQDKKQVVESIRFVRALGARPRLAYFSPVPGTADWKKLVDSGQLREDSDPLLQNKLVFPYFWSQFTPEDLDEIKKEATGKIMG
;
A
#
# COMPACT_ATOMS: atom_id res chain seq x y z
N ARG A 1 3.62 20.92 8.00
CA ARG A 1 2.21 20.99 8.41
C ARG A 1 1.39 20.16 7.43
N PHE A 2 0.52 19.27 7.92
CA PHE A 2 -0.39 18.50 7.06
C PHE A 2 -1.57 19.42 6.68
N GLU A 3 -1.88 19.49 5.39
CA GLU A 3 -2.98 20.30 4.86
C GLU A 3 -3.74 19.49 3.82
N GLN A 4 -5.07 19.50 3.91
CA GLN A 4 -5.95 18.88 2.93
C GLN A 4 -6.69 19.96 2.14
N ARG A 5 -6.83 19.75 0.86
CA ARG A 5 -7.62 20.61 -0.03
C ARG A 5 -9.11 20.46 0.29
N GLN A 6 -9.90 21.51 0.02
CA GLN A 6 -11.35 21.43 0.19
C GLN A 6 -11.96 20.35 -0.71
N PRO A 7 -12.80 19.45 -0.18
CA PRO A 7 -13.39 18.34 -0.95
C PRO A 7 -14.10 18.78 -2.23
N GLU A 8 -14.85 19.87 -2.15
CA GLU A 8 -15.62 20.43 -3.28
C GLU A 8 -14.68 20.89 -4.41
N LYS A 9 -13.53 21.48 -4.07
CA LYS A 9 -12.51 21.89 -5.05
C LYS A 9 -11.86 20.69 -5.72
N VAL A 10 -11.55 19.63 -4.96
CA VAL A 10 -10.99 18.40 -5.50
C VAL A 10 -12.00 17.73 -6.44
N ALA A 11 -13.26 17.60 -6.03
CA ALA A 11 -14.30 17.03 -6.88
C ALA A 11 -14.55 17.86 -8.15
N ALA A 12 -14.52 19.19 -8.04
CA ALA A 12 -14.67 20.10 -9.19
C ALA A 12 -13.51 19.94 -10.19
N GLU A 13 -12.27 19.80 -9.70
CA GLU A 13 -11.08 19.57 -10.52
C GLU A 13 -11.15 18.22 -11.25
N ILE A 14 -11.51 17.14 -10.54
CA ILE A 14 -11.71 15.81 -11.14
C ILE A 14 -12.73 15.89 -12.28
N ARG A 15 -13.87 16.55 -12.07
CA ARG A 15 -14.91 16.75 -13.10
C ARG A 15 -14.43 17.64 -14.24
N TYR A 16 -13.63 18.65 -13.96
CA TYR A 16 -13.00 19.48 -15.00
C TYR A 16 -12.10 18.65 -15.90
N PHE A 17 -11.17 17.87 -15.34
CA PHE A 17 -10.30 17.01 -16.12
C PHE A 17 -11.08 15.94 -16.92
N ARG A 18 -12.12 15.37 -16.32
CA ARG A 18 -12.99 14.42 -17.04
C ARG A 18 -13.59 15.04 -18.31
N ARG A 19 -14.07 16.28 -18.21
CA ARG A 19 -14.72 16.98 -19.34
C ARG A 19 -13.73 17.48 -20.38
N THR A 20 -12.54 17.95 -19.95
CA THR A 20 -11.56 18.56 -20.85
C THR A 20 -10.61 17.58 -21.50
N LEU A 21 -10.18 16.55 -20.77
CA LEU A 21 -9.18 15.57 -21.22
C LEU A 21 -9.78 14.19 -21.49
N GLY A 22 -11.01 13.91 -21.03
CA GLY A 22 -11.70 12.65 -21.21
C GLY A 22 -10.98 11.41 -20.65
N PRO A 23 -10.27 11.45 -19.51
CA PRO A 23 -9.59 10.27 -19.01
C PRO A 23 -10.59 9.15 -18.72
N GLU A 24 -10.22 7.92 -19.06
CA GLU A 24 -11.03 6.75 -18.74
C GLU A 24 -10.89 6.34 -17.27
N GLN A 25 -9.74 6.61 -16.68
CA GLN A 25 -9.38 6.21 -15.32
C GLN A 25 -8.68 7.37 -14.59
N ILE A 26 -8.87 7.43 -13.30
CA ILE A 26 -8.24 8.43 -12.42
C ILE A 26 -7.60 7.71 -11.23
N ALA A 27 -6.35 8.02 -10.94
CA ALA A 27 -5.64 7.47 -9.81
C ALA A 27 -5.41 8.52 -8.72
N PHE A 28 -5.69 8.15 -7.48
CA PHE A 28 -5.34 8.93 -6.30
C PHE A 28 -3.94 8.54 -5.82
N TYR A 29 -2.98 9.44 -5.97
CA TYR A 29 -1.58 9.27 -5.55
C TYR A 29 -1.29 9.88 -4.17
N ASP A 30 -2.30 10.05 -3.36
CA ASP A 30 -2.17 10.59 -2.01
C ASP A 30 -1.73 9.48 -1.04
N ASP A 31 -0.59 9.66 -0.36
CA ASP A 31 -0.08 8.72 0.65
C ASP A 31 -0.93 8.74 1.94
N ALA A 32 -1.71 9.79 2.14
CA ALA A 32 -2.51 10.04 3.33
C ALA A 32 -4.01 10.10 3.03
N LEU A 33 -4.47 9.43 1.97
CA LEU A 33 -5.83 9.53 1.43
C LEU A 33 -6.92 9.26 2.48
N LEU A 34 -6.67 8.39 3.44
CA LEU A 34 -7.65 8.02 4.47
C LEU A 34 -7.60 8.88 5.73
N ILE A 35 -6.67 9.84 5.84
CA ILE A 35 -6.68 10.78 6.96
C ILE A 35 -7.93 11.66 6.86
N ASN A 36 -8.68 11.76 7.96
CA ASN A 36 -9.97 12.48 8.00
C ASN A 36 -10.96 12.00 6.91
N LYS A 37 -10.95 10.71 6.58
CA LYS A 37 -11.71 10.15 5.45
C LYS A 37 -13.16 10.59 5.40
N ASP A 38 -13.84 10.69 6.56
CA ASP A 38 -15.26 11.04 6.65
C ASP A 38 -15.53 12.50 6.27
N ARG A 39 -14.57 13.38 6.56
CA ARG A 39 -14.66 14.82 6.27
C ARG A 39 -13.97 15.23 4.97
N HIS A 40 -13.21 14.33 4.36
CA HIS A 40 -12.45 14.61 3.15
C HIS A 40 -12.78 13.65 2.02
N LEU A 41 -12.24 12.42 2.02
CA LEU A 41 -12.43 11.48 0.91
C LEU A 41 -13.91 11.19 0.65
N ILE A 42 -14.67 10.82 1.68
CA ILE A 42 -16.09 10.49 1.53
C ILE A 42 -16.86 11.69 0.98
N LYS A 43 -16.55 12.92 1.40
CA LYS A 43 -17.19 14.13 0.83
C LYS A 43 -16.87 14.35 -0.63
N ILE A 44 -15.63 14.06 -1.07
CA ILE A 44 -15.28 14.06 -2.50
C ILE A 44 -16.13 13.05 -3.25
N LEU A 45 -16.21 11.82 -2.73
CA LEU A 45 -16.95 10.73 -3.36
C LEU A 45 -18.47 10.98 -3.42
N GLU A 46 -19.05 11.55 -2.36
CA GLU A 46 -20.46 11.98 -2.35
C GLU A 46 -20.78 12.93 -3.52
N VAL A 47 -19.94 13.95 -3.72
CA VAL A 47 -20.12 14.92 -4.82
C VAL A 47 -19.97 14.26 -6.19
N LEU A 48 -19.01 13.35 -6.35
CA LEU A 48 -18.75 12.66 -7.63
C LEU A 48 -19.85 11.66 -7.97
N VAL A 49 -20.29 10.85 -7.01
CA VAL A 49 -21.41 9.90 -7.20
C VAL A 49 -22.71 10.64 -7.50
N GLY A 50 -22.96 11.77 -6.83
CA GLY A 50 -24.14 12.62 -7.08
C GLY A 50 -24.21 13.19 -8.50
N SER A 51 -23.10 13.24 -9.23
CA SER A 51 -23.05 13.72 -10.63
C SER A 51 -23.63 12.74 -11.65
N LYS A 52 -23.95 11.51 -11.25
CA LYS A 52 -24.41 10.41 -12.11
C LYS A 52 -23.41 10.00 -13.22
N GLU A 53 -22.19 10.51 -13.17
CA GLU A 53 -21.10 10.09 -14.05
C GLU A 53 -20.55 8.74 -13.59
N LYS A 54 -20.12 7.89 -14.52
CA LYS A 54 -19.43 6.64 -14.19
C LYS A 54 -17.94 6.93 -14.02
N TRP A 55 -17.43 6.63 -12.85
CA TRP A 55 -16.03 6.80 -12.50
C TRP A 55 -15.30 5.46 -12.46
N ARG A 56 -14.03 5.48 -12.78
CA ARG A 56 -13.09 4.38 -12.60
C ARG A 56 -11.88 4.91 -11.84
N PHE A 57 -11.80 4.57 -10.57
CA PHE A 57 -10.76 5.05 -9.67
C PHE A 57 -9.78 3.95 -9.29
N HIS A 58 -8.56 4.35 -9.00
CA HIS A 58 -7.48 3.50 -8.55
C HIS A 58 -6.71 4.16 -7.41
N THR A 59 -6.14 3.34 -6.51
CA THR A 59 -5.23 3.78 -5.45
C THR A 59 -3.91 3.06 -5.61
N PRO A 60 -2.96 3.56 -6.43
CA PRO A 60 -1.67 2.90 -6.60
C PRO A 60 -0.83 2.91 -5.31
N ASN A 61 -1.01 3.92 -4.45
CA ASN A 61 -0.43 3.93 -3.12
C ASN A 61 -1.25 3.07 -2.17
N GLY A 62 -0.57 2.35 -1.28
CA GLY A 62 -1.23 1.45 -0.34
C GLY A 62 -2.08 2.17 0.69
N LEU A 63 -3.35 1.82 0.77
CA LEU A 63 -4.24 2.30 1.82
C LEU A 63 -3.95 1.59 3.14
N HIS A 64 -4.06 2.32 4.25
CA HIS A 64 -3.87 1.76 5.59
C HIS A 64 -5.06 0.89 6.02
N PRO A 65 -4.94 -0.43 6.19
CA PRO A 65 -6.03 -1.32 6.59
C PRO A 65 -6.73 -0.92 7.89
N ARG A 66 -5.99 -0.33 8.83
CA ARG A 66 -6.53 0.12 10.11
C ARG A 66 -7.65 1.16 9.98
N GLU A 67 -7.60 1.97 8.93
CA GLU A 67 -8.58 3.05 8.70
C GLU A 67 -9.88 2.55 8.02
N PHE A 68 -9.96 1.25 7.68
CA PHE A 68 -11.14 0.69 7.05
C PHE A 68 -12.27 0.45 8.04
N ASP A 69 -13.46 0.81 7.60
CA ASP A 69 -14.76 0.43 8.15
C ASP A 69 -15.73 0.09 7.01
N ARG A 70 -16.95 -0.34 7.37
CA ARG A 70 -17.98 -0.70 6.39
C ARG A 70 -18.41 0.47 5.51
N GLU A 71 -18.43 1.67 6.07
CA GLU A 71 -18.83 2.88 5.36
C GLU A 71 -17.82 3.22 4.27
N LEU A 72 -16.52 3.25 4.59
CA LEU A 72 -15.46 3.48 3.62
C LEU A 72 -15.50 2.43 2.51
N ALA A 73 -15.57 1.14 2.87
CA ALA A 73 -15.61 0.06 1.89
C ALA A 73 -16.77 0.20 0.90
N ARG A 74 -17.97 0.55 1.42
CA ARG A 74 -19.14 0.83 0.59
C ARG A 74 -18.92 2.04 -0.33
N TRP A 75 -18.39 3.14 0.19
CA TRP A 75 -18.13 4.35 -0.62
C TRP A 75 -17.12 4.08 -1.73
N LEU A 76 -16.05 3.38 -1.45
CA LEU A 76 -15.07 2.99 -2.48
C LEU A 76 -15.76 2.17 -3.59
N LYS A 77 -16.62 1.22 -3.23
CA LYS A 77 -17.34 0.38 -4.21
C LYS A 77 -18.28 1.18 -5.08
N ILE A 78 -19.18 1.95 -4.50
CA ILE A 78 -20.21 2.70 -5.26
C ILE A 78 -19.62 3.83 -6.09
N SER A 79 -18.44 4.35 -5.69
CA SER A 79 -17.74 5.41 -6.42
C SER A 79 -16.91 4.87 -7.60
N GLY A 80 -16.80 3.55 -7.77
CA GLY A 80 -16.11 2.95 -8.91
C GLY A 80 -14.60 2.74 -8.70
N PHE A 81 -14.12 2.51 -7.48
CA PHE A 81 -12.76 2.01 -7.28
C PHE A 81 -12.68 0.56 -7.76
N GLU A 82 -11.86 0.29 -8.77
CA GLU A 82 -11.74 -1.02 -9.41
C GLU A 82 -10.61 -1.86 -8.84
N SER A 83 -9.50 -1.22 -8.48
CA SER A 83 -8.35 -1.88 -7.85
C SER A 83 -7.97 -1.16 -6.57
N LEU A 84 -7.74 -1.94 -5.53
CA LEU A 84 -7.33 -1.45 -4.23
C LEU A 84 -5.98 -2.06 -3.85
N PHE A 85 -5.10 -1.20 -3.36
CA PHE A 85 -3.85 -1.62 -2.76
C PHE A 85 -3.89 -1.28 -1.27
N LEU A 86 -3.61 -2.28 -0.44
CA LEU A 86 -3.51 -2.14 1.01
C LEU A 86 -2.05 -2.28 1.43
N SER A 87 -1.64 -1.63 2.51
CA SER A 87 -0.28 -1.74 3.06
C SER A 87 -0.28 -2.56 4.33
N LEU A 88 0.44 -3.68 4.36
CA LEU A 88 0.68 -4.45 5.58
C LEU A 88 2.14 -4.34 6.05
N GLU A 89 3.08 -4.18 5.12
CA GLU A 89 4.52 -4.22 5.34
C GLU A 89 5.03 -5.62 5.65
N THR A 90 4.69 -6.19 6.80
CA THR A 90 5.01 -7.58 7.22
C THR A 90 3.88 -8.16 8.07
N SER A 91 3.79 -9.47 8.15
CA SER A 91 2.90 -10.16 9.10
C SER A 91 3.60 -10.55 10.41
N ASP A 92 4.92 -10.36 10.49
CA ASP A 92 5.69 -10.66 11.69
C ASP A 92 5.47 -9.58 12.76
N THR A 93 4.82 -9.96 13.86
CA THR A 93 4.44 -9.03 14.94
C THR A 93 5.63 -8.47 15.72
N ASN A 94 6.75 -9.21 15.79
CA ASN A 94 7.96 -8.73 16.45
C ASN A 94 8.61 -7.64 15.62
N LEU A 95 8.76 -7.89 14.31
CA LEU A 95 9.29 -6.91 13.37
C LEU A 95 8.40 -5.66 13.29
N LEU A 96 7.07 -5.83 13.34
CA LEU A 96 6.13 -4.71 13.42
C LEU A 96 6.37 -3.85 14.68
N ALA A 97 6.61 -4.47 15.82
CA ALA A 97 6.89 -3.74 17.05
C ALA A 97 8.21 -2.94 16.98
N GLU A 98 9.24 -3.51 16.36
CA GLU A 98 10.56 -2.88 16.21
C GLU A 98 10.56 -1.72 15.20
N THR A 99 9.79 -1.83 14.13
CA THR A 99 9.70 -0.81 13.07
C THR A 99 8.68 0.28 13.38
N GLY A 100 7.92 0.13 14.47
CA GLY A 100 6.85 1.06 14.82
C GLY A 100 5.68 1.02 13.83
N ALA A 101 5.50 -0.12 13.15
CA ALA A 101 4.48 -0.30 12.15
C ALA A 101 3.08 -0.05 12.72
N LYS A 102 2.27 0.62 11.92
CA LYS A 102 0.96 1.13 12.33
C LYS A 102 -0.19 0.18 12.00
N VAL A 103 0.09 -0.90 11.29
CA VAL A 103 -0.90 -1.84 10.75
C VAL A 103 -0.57 -3.25 11.19
N SER A 104 -1.54 -3.95 11.78
CA SER A 104 -1.42 -5.34 12.19
C SER A 104 -2.05 -6.31 11.17
N PRO A 105 -1.70 -7.61 11.22
CA PRO A 105 -2.40 -8.65 10.45
C PRO A 105 -3.92 -8.65 10.67
N ALA A 106 -4.37 -8.45 11.90
CA ALA A 106 -5.80 -8.37 12.24
C ALA A 106 -6.50 -7.16 11.60
N ASP A 107 -5.79 -6.03 11.41
CA ASP A 107 -6.32 -4.88 10.68
C ASP A 107 -6.56 -5.23 9.21
N LEU A 108 -5.63 -5.97 8.59
CA LEU A 108 -5.80 -6.43 7.21
C LEU A 108 -6.99 -7.38 7.07
N GLU A 109 -7.11 -8.38 7.95
CA GLU A 109 -8.22 -9.33 7.94
C GLU A 109 -9.56 -8.60 8.03
N ARG A 110 -9.68 -7.64 8.94
CA ARG A 110 -10.87 -6.82 9.14
C ARG A 110 -11.17 -5.96 7.90
N ALA A 111 -10.17 -5.30 7.32
CA ALA A 111 -10.35 -4.50 6.10
C ALA A 111 -10.81 -5.35 4.92
N LEU A 112 -10.23 -6.55 4.74
CA LEU A 112 -10.65 -7.48 3.69
C LEU A 112 -12.09 -7.96 3.89
N ALA A 113 -12.52 -8.21 5.13
CA ALA A 113 -13.91 -8.58 5.42
C ALA A 113 -14.89 -7.45 5.04
N TYR A 114 -14.58 -6.19 5.39
CA TYR A 114 -15.44 -5.05 5.00
C TYR A 114 -15.48 -4.83 3.48
N LEU A 115 -14.38 -5.03 2.80
CA LEU A 115 -14.33 -4.93 1.34
C LEU A 115 -15.13 -6.05 0.68
N GLU A 116 -15.07 -7.27 1.20
CA GLU A 116 -15.87 -8.40 0.72
C GLU A 116 -17.37 -8.16 0.94
N GLU A 117 -17.78 -7.69 2.12
CA GLU A 117 -19.16 -7.27 2.40
C GLU A 117 -19.64 -6.18 1.43
N ALA A 118 -18.75 -5.27 1.01
CA ALA A 118 -19.06 -4.24 0.01
C ALA A 118 -19.09 -4.76 -1.44
N GLY A 119 -18.80 -6.06 -1.68
CA GLY A 119 -18.84 -6.70 -2.99
C GLY A 119 -17.53 -6.67 -3.78
N TYR A 120 -16.39 -6.53 -3.12
CA TYR A 120 -15.09 -6.79 -3.73
C TYR A 120 -14.74 -8.27 -3.65
N GLY A 121 -14.25 -8.85 -4.75
CA GLY A 121 -13.59 -10.13 -4.69
C GLY A 121 -12.19 -9.97 -4.06
N ARG A 122 -11.81 -10.83 -3.14
CA ARG A 122 -10.48 -10.75 -2.46
C ARG A 122 -9.33 -10.74 -3.45
N SER A 123 -9.43 -11.49 -4.53
CA SER A 123 -8.45 -11.50 -5.62
C SER A 123 -8.32 -10.18 -6.40
N GLN A 124 -9.21 -9.21 -6.20
CA GLN A 124 -9.10 -7.85 -6.77
C GLN A 124 -8.25 -6.93 -5.89
N ILE A 125 -7.95 -7.35 -4.66
CA ILE A 125 -7.21 -6.57 -3.67
C ILE A 125 -5.75 -7.00 -3.68
N SER A 126 -4.87 -6.04 -3.79
CA SER A 126 -3.43 -6.21 -3.68
C SER A 126 -2.95 -5.73 -2.31
N VAL A 127 -1.96 -6.42 -1.73
CA VAL A 127 -1.39 -6.06 -0.43
C VAL A 127 0.11 -5.88 -0.57
N TYR A 128 0.61 -4.68 -0.29
CA TYR A 128 2.04 -4.40 -0.28
C TYR A 128 2.69 -5.04 0.95
N LEU A 129 3.77 -5.77 0.68
CA LEU A 129 4.68 -6.34 1.66
C LEU A 129 6.09 -5.78 1.41
N LEU A 130 6.76 -5.33 2.46
CA LEU A 130 8.12 -4.85 2.35
C LEU A 130 9.11 -6.00 2.35
N VAL A 131 10.11 -5.89 1.50
CA VAL A 131 11.25 -6.80 1.41
C VAL A 131 12.50 -6.00 1.74
N GLY A 132 13.27 -6.48 2.71
CA GLY A 132 14.53 -5.86 3.09
C GLY A 132 14.41 -4.86 4.24
N LEU A 133 13.44 -4.99 5.12
CA LEU A 133 13.44 -4.26 6.38
C LEU A 133 14.68 -4.61 7.21
N PRO A 134 15.26 -3.66 7.97
CA PRO A 134 16.36 -3.96 8.85
C PRO A 134 16.04 -5.14 9.79
N GLY A 135 16.90 -6.15 9.81
CA GLY A 135 16.70 -7.37 10.59
C GLY A 135 15.72 -8.41 10.01
N GLN A 136 15.08 -8.12 8.89
CA GLN A 136 14.15 -9.04 8.23
C GLN A 136 14.90 -10.18 7.53
N ASP A 137 14.47 -11.41 7.74
CA ASP A 137 14.96 -12.59 7.03
C ASP A 137 13.99 -13.06 5.92
N LYS A 138 14.48 -13.97 5.07
CA LYS A 138 13.70 -14.57 3.97
C LYS A 138 12.44 -15.29 4.46
N LYS A 139 12.54 -16.00 5.59
CA LYS A 139 11.43 -16.78 6.15
C LYS A 139 10.26 -15.86 6.51
N GLN A 140 10.54 -14.74 7.17
CA GLN A 140 9.53 -13.73 7.53
C GLN A 140 8.83 -13.14 6.32
N VAL A 141 9.56 -12.89 5.23
CA VAL A 141 8.97 -12.40 3.96
C VAL A 141 8.05 -13.46 3.35
N VAL A 142 8.51 -14.70 3.27
CA VAL A 142 7.74 -15.83 2.70
C VAL A 142 6.49 -16.10 3.55
N GLU A 143 6.58 -16.05 4.87
CA GLU A 143 5.43 -16.20 5.77
C GLU A 143 4.41 -15.08 5.54
N SER A 144 4.85 -13.83 5.37
CA SER A 144 3.97 -12.71 5.05
C SER A 144 3.27 -12.87 3.70
N ILE A 145 3.98 -13.37 2.68
CA ILE A 145 3.39 -13.69 1.38
C ILE A 145 2.31 -14.76 1.51
N ARG A 146 2.61 -15.85 2.23
CA ARG A 146 1.68 -16.95 2.45
C ARG A 146 0.46 -16.51 3.25
N PHE A 147 0.65 -15.68 4.26
CA PHE A 147 -0.44 -15.08 5.03
C PHE A 147 -1.40 -14.30 4.12
N VAL A 148 -0.91 -13.38 3.31
CA VAL A 148 -1.74 -12.59 2.38
C VAL A 148 -2.47 -13.50 1.38
N ARG A 149 -1.80 -14.53 0.86
CA ARG A 149 -2.40 -15.49 -0.07
C ARG A 149 -3.48 -16.35 0.59
N ALA A 150 -3.26 -16.78 1.82
CA ALA A 150 -4.25 -17.54 2.59
C ALA A 150 -5.53 -16.73 2.81
N LEU A 151 -5.43 -15.40 2.89
CA LEU A 151 -6.57 -14.50 2.93
C LEU A 151 -7.25 -14.27 1.55
N GLY A 152 -6.73 -14.87 0.48
CA GLY A 152 -7.25 -14.73 -0.88
C GLY A 152 -6.84 -13.43 -1.59
N ALA A 153 -6.04 -12.58 -0.98
CA ALA A 153 -5.55 -11.34 -1.57
C ALA A 153 -4.24 -11.57 -2.35
N ARG A 154 -3.84 -10.60 -3.15
CA ARG A 154 -2.63 -10.67 -3.99
C ARG A 154 -1.46 -9.97 -3.30
N PRO A 155 -0.39 -10.69 -2.90
CA PRO A 155 0.80 -10.03 -2.38
C PRO A 155 1.50 -9.22 -3.48
N ARG A 156 2.00 -8.06 -3.12
CA ARG A 156 2.80 -7.15 -3.95
C ARG A 156 4.06 -6.78 -3.19
N LEU A 157 5.21 -7.11 -3.75
CA LEU A 157 6.49 -6.80 -3.12
C LEU A 157 6.86 -5.35 -3.38
N ALA A 158 7.19 -4.65 -2.31
CA ALA A 158 7.82 -3.34 -2.33
C ALA A 158 9.15 -3.45 -1.59
N TYR A 159 10.22 -2.94 -2.20
CA TYR A 159 11.53 -3.00 -1.57
C TYR A 159 11.71 -1.81 -0.64
N PHE A 160 12.12 -2.10 0.60
CA PHE A 160 12.40 -1.07 1.57
C PHE A 160 13.59 -0.24 1.10
N SER A 161 13.47 1.06 1.19
CA SER A 161 14.54 2.02 0.86
C SER A 161 14.69 3.00 2.03
N PRO A 162 15.81 2.95 2.77
CA PRO A 162 16.00 3.85 3.89
C PRO A 162 16.10 5.29 3.40
N VAL A 163 15.36 6.17 4.04
CA VAL A 163 15.34 7.59 3.69
C VAL A 163 16.39 8.32 4.54
N PRO A 164 17.31 9.09 3.94
CA PRO A 164 18.30 9.87 4.66
C PRO A 164 17.66 10.71 5.78
N GLY A 165 18.29 10.68 6.96
CA GLY A 165 17.82 11.40 8.14
C GLY A 165 16.73 10.69 8.98
N THR A 166 16.27 9.51 8.57
CA THR A 166 15.36 8.69 9.39
C THR A 166 16.12 7.83 10.41
N ALA A 167 15.40 7.30 11.41
CA ALA A 167 15.99 6.39 12.40
C ALA A 167 16.54 5.12 11.75
N ASP A 168 15.87 4.58 10.73
CA ASP A 168 16.33 3.38 10.04
C ASP A 168 17.57 3.66 9.18
N TRP A 169 17.65 4.82 8.54
CA TRP A 169 18.87 5.26 7.87
C TRP A 169 20.04 5.30 8.86
N LYS A 170 19.84 5.94 10.03
CA LYS A 170 20.87 6.04 11.04
C LYS A 170 21.32 4.66 11.56
N LYS A 171 20.39 3.76 11.83
CA LYS A 171 20.72 2.37 12.25
C LYS A 171 21.59 1.65 11.22
N LEU A 172 21.29 1.78 9.92
CA LEU A 172 22.06 1.15 8.85
C LEU A 172 23.46 1.77 8.70
N VAL A 173 23.58 3.09 8.87
CA VAL A 173 24.89 3.78 8.87
C VAL A 173 25.71 3.38 10.10
N ASP A 174 25.13 3.43 11.29
CA ASP A 174 25.81 3.09 12.55
C ASP A 174 26.27 1.61 12.57
N SER A 175 25.55 0.71 11.90
CA SER A 175 25.93 -0.71 11.75
C SER A 175 26.91 -0.97 10.61
N GLY A 176 27.29 0.04 9.85
CA GLY A 176 28.20 -0.10 8.69
C GLY A 176 27.60 -0.76 7.46
N GLN A 177 26.28 -1.02 7.46
CA GLN A 177 25.57 -1.60 6.32
C GLN A 177 25.32 -0.59 5.20
N LEU A 178 25.31 0.69 5.55
CA LEU A 178 25.12 1.79 4.62
C LEU A 178 26.15 2.89 4.93
N ARG A 179 26.64 3.55 3.90
CA ARG A 179 27.51 4.73 4.07
C ARG A 179 26.64 5.99 4.14
N GLU A 180 27.02 6.95 4.96
CA GLU A 180 26.30 8.22 5.10
C GLU A 180 26.27 9.01 3.79
N ASP A 181 27.33 8.89 2.96
CA ASP A 181 27.49 9.52 1.65
C ASP A 181 27.00 8.64 0.49
N SER A 182 26.20 7.59 0.77
CA SER A 182 25.68 6.69 -0.28
C SER A 182 24.82 7.45 -1.29
N ASP A 183 25.10 7.24 -2.58
CA ASP A 183 24.32 7.85 -3.66
C ASP A 183 22.86 7.39 -3.60
N PRO A 184 21.89 8.33 -3.51
CA PRO A 184 20.46 7.97 -3.52
C PRO A 184 20.03 7.17 -4.74
N LEU A 185 20.71 7.26 -5.87
CA LEU A 185 20.45 6.45 -7.05
C LEU A 185 20.70 4.95 -6.82
N LEU A 186 21.55 4.59 -5.87
CA LEU A 186 21.77 3.19 -5.47
C LEU A 186 20.59 2.62 -4.69
N GLN A 187 19.66 3.46 -4.27
CA GLN A 187 18.46 3.07 -3.53
C GLN A 187 17.27 2.71 -4.42
N ASN A 188 17.47 2.52 -5.73
CA ASN A 188 16.39 2.04 -6.59
C ASN A 188 16.14 0.54 -6.36
N LYS A 189 14.89 0.13 -6.53
CA LYS A 189 14.40 -1.24 -6.28
C LYS A 189 15.13 -2.36 -7.02
N LEU A 190 15.95 -2.05 -8.03
CA LEU A 190 16.68 -3.05 -8.82
C LEU A 190 18.07 -3.35 -8.23
N VAL A 191 18.69 -2.36 -7.62
CA VAL A 191 20.08 -2.43 -7.15
C VAL A 191 20.14 -2.57 -5.64
N PHE A 192 19.27 -1.86 -4.95
CA PHE A 192 19.29 -1.67 -3.52
C PHE A 192 19.22 -2.96 -2.66
N PRO A 193 18.36 -3.98 -2.97
CA PRO A 193 18.31 -5.19 -2.16
C PRO A 193 19.65 -5.93 -2.04
N TYR A 194 20.57 -5.70 -2.96
CA TYR A 194 21.88 -6.34 -2.98
C TYR A 194 22.93 -5.62 -2.14
N PHE A 195 22.71 -4.36 -1.74
CA PHE A 195 23.73 -3.55 -1.09
C PHE A 195 23.63 -3.54 0.44
N TRP A 196 22.44 -3.71 1.00
CA TRP A 196 22.26 -3.58 2.45
C TRP A 196 21.33 -4.63 3.07
N SER A 197 20.58 -5.38 2.26
CA SER A 197 19.76 -6.48 2.75
C SER A 197 20.60 -7.75 2.93
N GLN A 198 20.15 -8.62 3.83
CA GLN A 198 20.77 -9.92 4.04
C GLN A 198 20.38 -10.96 2.95
N PHE A 199 19.61 -10.53 1.94
CA PHE A 199 19.11 -11.41 0.90
C PHE A 199 20.13 -11.59 -0.21
N THR A 200 20.34 -12.85 -0.60
CA THR A 200 21.06 -13.18 -1.83
C THR A 200 20.17 -12.98 -3.07
N PRO A 201 20.74 -12.89 -4.27
CA PRO A 201 19.96 -12.89 -5.51
C PRO A 201 19.00 -14.08 -5.61
N GLU A 202 19.45 -15.26 -5.18
CA GLU A 202 18.67 -16.49 -5.14
C GLU A 202 17.47 -16.37 -4.20
N ASP A 203 17.66 -15.78 -3.00
CA ASP A 203 16.59 -15.52 -2.04
C ASP A 203 15.52 -14.61 -2.64
N LEU A 204 15.94 -13.54 -3.33
CA LEU A 204 15.02 -12.62 -3.98
C LEU A 204 14.23 -13.27 -5.10
N ASP A 205 14.85 -14.17 -5.85
CA ASP A 205 14.15 -14.90 -6.91
C ASP A 205 13.15 -15.91 -6.34
N GLU A 206 13.47 -16.57 -5.23
CA GLU A 206 12.51 -17.43 -4.52
C GLU A 206 11.34 -16.63 -3.94
N ILE A 207 11.61 -15.48 -3.31
CA ILE A 207 10.58 -14.57 -2.79
C ILE A 207 9.65 -14.12 -3.93
N LYS A 208 10.20 -13.73 -5.09
CA LYS A 208 9.40 -13.34 -6.26
C LYS A 208 8.54 -14.48 -6.78
N LYS A 209 9.09 -15.70 -6.88
CA LYS A 209 8.34 -16.89 -7.28
C LYS A 209 7.19 -17.19 -6.31
N GLU A 210 7.45 -17.10 -4.99
CA GLU A 210 6.41 -17.27 -3.97
C GLU A 210 5.31 -16.23 -4.12
N ALA A 211 5.65 -14.96 -4.35
CA ALA A 211 4.66 -13.88 -4.49
C ALA A 211 3.83 -13.98 -5.80
N THR A 212 4.41 -14.49 -6.88
CA THR A 212 3.75 -14.60 -8.20
C THR A 212 3.06 -15.93 -8.45
N GLY A 213 3.29 -16.95 -7.63
CA GLY A 213 2.65 -18.26 -7.74
C GLY A 213 1.12 -18.17 -7.75
N LYS A 214 0.45 -19.16 -8.34
CA LYS A 214 -1.02 -19.19 -8.40
C LYS A 214 -1.62 -19.21 -6.99
N ILE A 215 -2.57 -18.33 -6.72
CA ILE A 215 -3.46 -18.45 -5.56
C ILE A 215 -4.19 -19.77 -5.74
N MET A 216 -4.00 -20.71 -4.80
CA MET A 216 -4.82 -21.92 -4.78
C MET A 216 -6.25 -21.50 -4.52
N GLY A 217 -7.11 -21.70 -5.51
CA GLY A 217 -8.55 -21.45 -5.43
C GLY A 217 -9.28 -22.50 -4.60
#